data_e315a5cb3d98f04d04d03d265c71bf4c
#
_entry.id   e315a5cb3d98f04d04d03d265c71bf4c
#
_cell.length_a   1.000
_cell.length_b   1.000
_cell.length_c   1.000
_cell.angle_alpha   90.00
_cell.angle_beta   90.00
_cell.angle_gamma   90.00
#
_symmetry.space_group_name_H-M   'P 1'
#
loop_
_entity.id
_entity.type
_entity.pdbx_description
1 polymer ?
#
loop_
_entity_poly.entity_id
_entity_poly.type
_entity_poly.pdbx_seq_one_letter_code
_entity_poly.pdbx_strand_id
1 'polypeptide(L)'
;ADYKTYTNELLYAREMADSVGANHHERVLNEQDLLEFIPKMIYLQDEPIADPVCMPLYFVSQLASNNGVKVCQVGEGADELFYGYQAWSHWLNLQKSLNTGFGGRLGILSFYAMGLAQMRDGRVYDALKRHSQGQPVFWSSAQGPTSAERNFILGSKLRKIVSQDDGWGSVKPLWDRFREKSWEPTPLNWMSFVDLSIRLPELLLMRVDKMAMGVSLEARVPFLDHKLVELAMS
;
A
#
# COMPACT_ATOMS: atom_id res chain seq x y z
N ALA A 1 7.58 -2.16 23.92
CA ALA A 1 7.06 -3.53 23.90
C ALA A 1 7.72 -4.24 22.73
N ASP A 2 8.53 -5.28 23.00
CA ASP A 2 9.08 -6.14 21.95
C ASP A 2 7.94 -7.02 21.40
N TYR A 3 7.28 -6.51 20.38
CA TYR A 3 6.38 -7.34 19.60
C TYR A 3 7.25 -8.30 18.77
N LYS A 4 7.23 -9.58 19.09
CA LYS A 4 8.00 -10.65 18.40
C LYS A 4 7.78 -10.76 16.91
N THR A 5 6.87 -9.98 16.34
CA THR A 5 6.46 -9.97 14.95
C THR A 5 6.95 -8.75 14.13
N TYR A 6 7.53 -7.75 14.78
CA TYR A 6 8.06 -6.56 14.10
C TYR A 6 9.58 -6.46 14.27
N THR A 7 10.29 -6.31 13.19
CA THR A 7 11.73 -6.01 13.20
C THR A 7 11.93 -4.62 13.81
N ASN A 8 12.75 -4.51 14.83
CA ASN A 8 13.12 -3.21 15.39
C ASN A 8 14.10 -2.51 14.45
N GLU A 9 13.63 -1.51 13.73
CA GLU A 9 14.42 -0.77 12.74
C GLU A 9 15.38 0.25 13.36
N LEU A 10 15.28 0.52 14.67
CA LEU A 10 16.14 1.50 15.37
C LEU A 10 17.63 1.14 15.30
N LEU A 11 17.97 -0.16 15.32
CA LEU A 11 19.36 -0.59 15.21
C LEU A 11 19.94 -0.23 13.85
N TYR A 12 19.24 -0.52 12.77
CA TYR A 12 19.65 -0.18 11.41
C TYR A 12 19.74 1.33 11.20
N ALA A 13 18.80 2.09 11.77
CA ALA A 13 18.82 3.54 11.69
C ALA A 13 20.05 4.14 12.39
N ARG A 14 20.43 3.61 13.56
CA ARG A 14 21.66 4.02 14.26
C ARG A 14 22.92 3.68 13.47
N GLU A 15 23.04 2.45 12.99
CA GLU A 15 24.18 2.02 12.19
C GLU A 15 24.36 2.90 10.93
N MET A 16 23.25 3.24 10.27
CA MET A 16 23.29 4.14 9.12
C MET A 16 23.72 5.55 9.53
N ALA A 17 23.15 6.11 10.59
CA ALA A 17 23.49 7.45 11.08
C ALA A 17 24.98 7.53 11.47
N ASP A 18 25.49 6.52 12.17
CA ASP A 18 26.89 6.42 12.54
C ASP A 18 27.82 6.35 11.32
N SER A 19 27.42 5.56 10.30
CA SER A 19 28.21 5.37 9.07
C SER A 19 28.41 6.66 8.27
N VAL A 20 27.46 7.59 8.35
CA VAL A 20 27.51 8.89 7.64
C VAL A 20 27.82 10.06 8.58
N GLY A 21 28.08 9.81 9.86
CA GLY A 21 28.35 10.83 10.86
C GLY A 21 27.19 11.80 11.12
N ALA A 22 25.95 11.32 10.98
CA ALA A 22 24.76 12.13 11.17
C ALA A 22 24.43 12.34 12.65
N ASN A 23 23.85 13.50 12.98
CA ASN A 23 23.28 13.73 14.31
C ASN A 23 21.95 13.00 14.42
N HIS A 24 21.97 11.85 15.07
CA HIS A 24 20.82 10.94 15.15
C HIS A 24 19.90 11.29 16.32
N HIS A 25 18.59 11.40 16.01
CA HIS A 25 17.54 11.58 17.00
C HIS A 25 16.51 10.47 16.87
N GLU A 26 16.11 9.89 18.00
CA GLU A 26 15.09 8.85 18.02
C GLU A 26 14.06 9.08 19.13
N ARG A 27 12.87 8.57 18.94
CA ARG A 27 11.80 8.55 19.94
C ARG A 27 11.12 7.19 19.96
N VAL A 28 11.06 6.58 21.13
CA VAL A 28 10.28 5.37 21.35
C VAL A 28 8.88 5.76 21.78
N LEU A 29 7.88 5.27 21.06
CA LEU A 29 6.48 5.50 21.38
C LEU A 29 5.96 4.39 22.30
N ASN A 30 5.12 4.77 23.25
CA ASN A 30 4.38 3.83 24.08
C ASN A 30 2.88 3.84 23.70
N GLU A 31 2.12 2.92 24.26
CA GLU A 31 0.69 2.78 23.98
C GLU A 31 -0.10 4.04 24.34
N GLN A 32 0.25 4.72 25.41
CA GLN A 32 -0.42 5.95 25.86
C GLN A 32 -0.21 7.09 24.86
N ASP A 33 1.03 7.26 24.32
CA ASP A 33 1.29 8.24 23.27
C ASP A 33 0.36 8.05 22.05
N LEU A 34 0.14 6.78 21.68
CA LEU A 34 -0.71 6.43 20.54
C LEU A 34 -2.19 6.73 20.80
N LEU A 35 -2.69 6.33 21.97
CA LEU A 35 -4.09 6.56 22.35
C LEU A 35 -4.44 8.06 22.45
N GLU A 36 -3.55 8.85 23.06
CA GLU A 36 -3.73 10.30 23.19
C GLU A 36 -3.66 11.02 21.83
N PHE A 37 -2.94 10.47 20.88
CA PHE A 37 -2.81 11.07 19.54
C PHE A 37 -4.02 10.83 18.63
N ILE A 38 -4.82 9.78 18.83
CA ILE A 38 -5.95 9.44 17.95
C ILE A 38 -6.86 10.63 17.62
N PRO A 39 -7.34 11.45 18.57
CA PRO A 39 -8.21 12.58 18.24
C PRO A 39 -7.52 13.60 17.32
N LYS A 40 -6.25 13.87 17.56
CA LYS A 40 -5.46 14.77 16.73
C LYS A 40 -5.19 14.20 15.33
N MET A 41 -4.91 12.90 15.26
CA MET A 41 -4.73 12.20 13.98
C MET A 41 -5.97 12.33 13.10
N ILE A 42 -7.16 12.06 13.66
CA ILE A 42 -8.44 12.19 12.95
C ILE A 42 -8.64 13.62 12.44
N TYR A 43 -8.36 14.61 13.27
CA TYR A 43 -8.45 16.02 12.89
C TYR A 43 -7.50 16.39 11.74
N LEU A 44 -6.25 15.90 11.77
CA LEU A 44 -5.25 16.21 10.76
C LEU A 44 -5.51 15.51 9.43
N GLN A 45 -6.12 14.33 9.46
CA GLN A 45 -6.38 13.53 8.26
C GLN A 45 -7.54 14.05 7.42
N ASP A 46 -8.54 14.71 8.02
CA ASP A 46 -9.81 15.13 7.39
C ASP A 46 -10.66 14.00 6.79
N GLU A 47 -10.10 12.83 6.59
CA GLU A 47 -10.72 11.67 5.98
C GLU A 47 -10.62 10.44 6.90
N PRO A 48 -11.54 9.47 6.81
CA PRO A 48 -11.53 8.28 7.65
C PRO A 48 -10.47 7.26 7.17
N ILE A 49 -9.21 7.63 7.20
CA ILE A 49 -8.08 6.76 6.86
C ILE A 49 -7.67 5.98 8.09
N ALA A 50 -7.78 4.65 8.03
CA ALA A 50 -7.40 3.75 9.12
C ALA A 50 -5.96 3.23 8.96
N ASP A 51 -5.02 4.12 8.63
CA ASP A 51 -3.61 3.74 8.49
C ASP A 51 -2.83 4.03 9.80
N PRO A 52 -2.38 2.99 10.53
CA PRO A 52 -1.67 3.18 11.78
C PRO A 52 -0.31 3.86 11.63
N VAL A 53 0.27 3.88 10.42
CA VAL A 53 1.57 4.52 10.13
C VAL A 53 1.50 6.05 10.26
N CYS A 54 0.32 6.65 10.23
CA CYS A 54 0.14 8.07 10.51
C CYS A 54 0.69 8.48 11.89
N MET A 55 0.59 7.60 12.89
CA MET A 55 1.05 7.88 14.25
C MET A 55 2.58 8.04 14.31
N PRO A 56 3.40 7.03 13.95
CA PRO A 56 4.85 7.20 13.94
C PRO A 56 5.33 8.32 13.02
N LEU A 57 4.68 8.53 11.88
CA LEU A 57 5.00 9.64 10.97
C LEU A 57 4.84 11.01 11.64
N TYR A 58 3.74 11.21 12.36
CA TYR A 58 3.54 12.45 13.10
C TYR A 58 4.63 12.68 14.15
N PHE A 59 4.95 11.66 14.95
CA PHE A 59 5.91 11.80 16.03
C PHE A 59 7.35 11.97 15.54
N VAL A 60 7.75 11.33 14.45
CA VAL A 60 9.08 11.56 13.85
C VAL A 60 9.15 12.95 13.22
N SER A 61 8.08 13.42 12.60
CA SER A 61 7.99 14.79 12.08
C SER A 61 8.04 15.83 13.18
N GLN A 62 7.37 15.57 14.30
CA GLN A 62 7.43 16.42 15.50
C GLN A 62 8.84 16.48 16.08
N LEU A 63 9.53 15.32 16.13
CA LEU A 63 10.92 15.26 16.60
C LEU A 63 11.84 16.14 15.74
N ALA A 64 11.72 16.06 14.41
CA ALA A 64 12.46 16.88 13.48
C ALA A 64 12.13 18.38 13.65
N SER A 65 10.86 18.75 13.71
CA SER A 65 10.40 20.13 13.90
C SER A 65 10.90 20.72 15.22
N ASN A 66 10.84 19.95 16.31
CA ASN A 66 11.36 20.38 17.63
C ASN A 66 12.88 20.60 17.66
N ASN A 67 13.62 19.97 16.75
CA ASN A 67 15.04 20.18 16.55
C ASN A 67 15.35 21.27 15.48
N GLY A 68 14.36 22.08 15.12
CA GLY A 68 14.52 23.23 14.24
C GLY A 68 14.54 22.92 12.75
N VAL A 69 14.29 21.66 12.36
CA VAL A 69 14.18 21.27 10.95
C VAL A 69 12.89 21.82 10.36
N LYS A 70 12.97 22.45 9.19
CA LYS A 70 11.82 22.98 8.44
C LYS A 70 11.47 22.17 7.21
N VAL A 71 12.48 21.50 6.63
CA VAL A 71 12.35 20.67 5.43
C VAL A 71 13.12 19.39 5.67
N CYS A 72 12.49 18.25 5.41
CA CYS A 72 13.15 16.94 5.46
C CYS A 72 12.95 16.16 4.16
N GLN A 73 13.81 15.20 3.93
CA GLN A 73 13.63 14.22 2.86
C GLN A 73 13.05 12.92 3.43
N VAL A 74 12.12 12.31 2.70
CA VAL A 74 11.47 11.04 3.08
C VAL A 74 11.61 10.02 1.95
N GLY A 75 11.58 8.74 2.31
CA GLY A 75 11.84 7.63 1.38
C GLY A 75 10.65 7.16 0.56
N GLU A 76 9.52 7.85 0.60
CA GLU A 76 8.30 7.42 -0.11
C GLU A 76 8.54 7.34 -1.64
N GLY A 77 7.96 6.33 -2.26
CA GLY A 77 8.10 6.07 -3.70
C GLY A 77 9.23 5.09 -4.06
N ALA A 78 10.18 4.83 -3.14
CA ALA A 78 11.28 3.91 -3.41
C ALA A 78 10.80 2.47 -3.63
N ASP A 79 9.92 1.98 -2.79
CA ASP A 79 9.39 0.62 -2.90
C ASP A 79 8.55 0.42 -4.16
N GLU A 80 7.79 1.43 -4.56
CA GLU A 80 6.99 1.40 -5.78
C GLU A 80 7.84 1.38 -7.04
N LEU A 81 8.97 2.11 -7.05
CA LEU A 81 9.88 2.17 -8.18
C LEU A 81 10.83 0.98 -8.26
N PHE A 82 11.33 0.53 -7.12
CA PHE A 82 12.39 -0.48 -7.05
C PHE A 82 11.92 -1.84 -6.52
N TYR A 83 10.59 -2.06 -6.49
CA TYR A 83 9.97 -3.33 -6.14
C TYR A 83 10.32 -3.83 -4.72
N GLY A 84 10.38 -2.92 -3.74
CA GLY A 84 10.83 -3.21 -2.37
C GLY A 84 9.84 -4.03 -1.52
N TYR A 85 8.57 -4.12 -1.91
CA TYR A 85 7.56 -4.82 -1.13
C TYR A 85 7.68 -6.34 -1.23
N GLN A 86 8.04 -7.02 -0.14
CA GLN A 86 8.08 -8.49 -0.08
C GLN A 86 6.73 -9.13 -0.42
N ALA A 87 5.61 -8.50 -0.02
CA ALA A 87 4.27 -8.99 -0.31
C ALA A 87 3.99 -9.09 -1.81
N TRP A 88 4.65 -8.29 -2.66
CA TRP A 88 4.51 -8.36 -4.10
C TRP A 88 5.01 -9.69 -4.68
N SER A 89 6.04 -10.29 -4.09
CA SER A 89 6.55 -11.59 -4.54
C SER A 89 5.46 -12.68 -4.49
N HIS A 90 4.62 -12.65 -3.47
CA HIS A 90 3.50 -13.59 -3.35
C HIS A 90 2.49 -13.43 -4.51
N TRP A 91 2.04 -12.19 -4.76
CA TRP A 91 1.10 -11.89 -5.83
C TRP A 91 1.68 -12.12 -7.22
N LEU A 92 2.97 -11.78 -7.40
CA LEU A 92 3.69 -12.03 -8.65
C LEU A 92 3.79 -13.52 -8.96
N ASN A 93 4.14 -14.34 -7.97
CA ASN A 93 4.21 -15.79 -8.13
C ASN A 93 2.83 -16.40 -8.45
N LEU A 94 1.79 -15.94 -7.77
CA LEU A 94 0.42 -16.34 -8.08
C LEU A 94 0.04 -15.97 -9.52
N GLN A 95 0.25 -14.72 -9.93
CA GLN A 95 -0.06 -14.27 -11.29
C GLN A 95 0.72 -15.05 -12.35
N LYS A 96 2.03 -15.26 -12.14
CA LYS A 96 2.86 -16.06 -13.05
C LYS A 96 2.35 -17.51 -13.16
N SER A 97 2.00 -18.13 -12.05
CA SER A 97 1.44 -19.47 -12.03
C SER A 97 0.12 -19.55 -12.81
N LEU A 98 -0.78 -18.60 -12.60
CA LEU A 98 -2.07 -18.53 -13.27
C LEU A 98 -1.95 -18.19 -14.77
N ASN A 99 -0.91 -17.52 -15.19
CA ASN A 99 -0.66 -17.19 -16.60
C ASN A 99 -0.18 -18.41 -17.43
N THR A 100 0.19 -19.52 -16.81
CA THR A 100 0.46 -20.77 -17.53
C THR A 100 -0.86 -21.42 -17.96
N GLY A 101 -0.88 -22.08 -19.14
CA GLY A 101 -2.10 -22.73 -19.64
C GLY A 101 -2.70 -23.78 -18.68
N PHE A 102 -1.84 -24.52 -17.98
CA PHE A 102 -2.26 -25.50 -16.96
C PHE A 102 -2.66 -24.79 -15.64
N GLY A 103 -1.82 -23.87 -15.16
CA GLY A 103 -2.08 -23.13 -13.92
C GLY A 103 -3.32 -22.26 -14.00
N GLY A 104 -3.60 -21.65 -15.14
CA GLY A 104 -4.82 -20.88 -15.35
C GLY A 104 -6.08 -21.72 -15.25
N ARG A 105 -6.09 -22.91 -15.88
CA ARG A 105 -7.21 -23.86 -15.77
C ARG A 105 -7.41 -24.35 -14.34
N LEU A 106 -6.32 -24.68 -13.64
CA LEU A 106 -6.36 -25.09 -12.25
C LEU A 106 -6.87 -23.97 -11.35
N GLY A 107 -6.46 -22.73 -11.57
CA GLY A 107 -6.93 -21.54 -10.85
C GLY A 107 -8.44 -21.33 -10.99
N ILE A 108 -8.97 -21.47 -12.21
CA ILE A 108 -10.42 -21.39 -12.47
C ILE A 108 -11.15 -22.53 -11.75
N LEU A 109 -10.66 -23.77 -11.84
CA LEU A 109 -11.24 -24.90 -11.12
C LEU A 109 -11.22 -24.69 -9.61
N SER A 110 -10.11 -24.19 -9.08
CA SER A 110 -9.98 -23.86 -7.65
C SER A 110 -10.99 -22.79 -7.21
N PHE A 111 -11.21 -21.77 -8.03
CA PHE A 111 -12.22 -20.73 -7.76
C PHE A 111 -13.63 -21.35 -7.62
N TYR A 112 -14.03 -22.21 -8.57
CA TYR A 112 -15.32 -22.87 -8.51
C TYR A 112 -15.43 -23.85 -7.31
N ALA A 113 -14.36 -24.62 -7.05
CA ALA A 113 -14.31 -25.56 -5.91
C ALA A 113 -14.44 -24.83 -4.57
N MET A 114 -13.72 -23.71 -4.38
CA MET A 114 -13.84 -22.87 -3.20
C MET A 114 -15.25 -22.27 -3.06
N GLY A 115 -15.84 -21.88 -4.18
CA GLY A 115 -17.22 -21.39 -4.21
C GLY A 115 -18.24 -22.43 -3.76
N LEU A 116 -18.08 -23.70 -4.19
CA LEU A 116 -18.92 -24.82 -3.78
C LEU A 116 -18.70 -25.21 -2.32
N ALA A 117 -17.45 -25.17 -1.85
CA ALA A 117 -17.09 -25.42 -0.45
C ALA A 117 -17.44 -24.27 0.50
N GLN A 118 -18.08 -23.22 0.00
CA GLN A 118 -18.38 -21.99 0.75
C GLN A 118 -17.13 -21.28 1.33
N MET A 119 -15.94 -21.62 0.85
CA MET A 119 -14.66 -21.00 1.21
C MET A 119 -14.45 -19.70 0.42
N ARG A 120 -15.40 -18.76 0.54
CA ARG A 120 -15.40 -17.50 -0.21
C ARG A 120 -14.69 -16.37 0.52
N ASP A 121 -14.19 -16.67 1.71
CA ASP A 121 -13.51 -15.70 2.55
C ASP A 121 -12.03 -15.69 2.25
N GLY A 122 -11.52 -14.55 1.87
CA GLY A 122 -10.10 -14.34 1.73
C GLY A 122 -9.64 -13.77 0.39
N ARG A 123 -8.45 -13.17 0.45
CA ARG A 123 -7.83 -12.47 -0.69
C ARG A 123 -7.51 -13.40 -1.86
N VAL A 124 -7.20 -14.67 -1.58
CA VAL A 124 -6.92 -15.67 -2.62
C VAL A 124 -8.17 -15.97 -3.43
N TYR A 125 -9.32 -16.12 -2.79
CA TYR A 125 -10.58 -16.30 -3.49
C TYR A 125 -10.89 -15.11 -4.43
N ASP A 126 -10.74 -13.88 -3.94
CA ASP A 126 -10.95 -12.68 -4.75
C ASP A 126 -9.95 -12.62 -5.93
N ALA A 127 -8.68 -13.00 -5.71
CA ALA A 127 -7.68 -13.06 -6.77
C ALA A 127 -8.02 -14.10 -7.85
N LEU A 128 -8.46 -15.29 -7.47
CA LEU A 128 -8.91 -16.33 -8.39
C LEU A 128 -10.17 -15.93 -9.15
N LYS A 129 -11.10 -15.22 -8.48
CA LYS A 129 -12.26 -14.63 -9.12
C LYS A 129 -11.85 -13.63 -10.21
N ARG A 130 -10.95 -12.70 -9.90
CA ARG A 130 -10.41 -11.74 -10.87
C ARG A 130 -9.78 -12.46 -12.06
N HIS A 131 -8.94 -13.45 -11.80
CA HIS A 131 -8.33 -14.27 -12.86
C HIS A 131 -9.37 -14.94 -13.75
N SER A 132 -10.44 -15.52 -13.17
CA SER A 132 -11.52 -16.15 -13.95
C SER A 132 -12.28 -15.18 -14.85
N GLN A 133 -12.20 -13.88 -14.55
CA GLN A 133 -12.79 -12.78 -15.32
C GLN A 133 -11.80 -12.13 -16.31
N GLY A 134 -10.59 -12.67 -16.43
CA GLY A 134 -9.54 -12.11 -17.29
C GLY A 134 -8.89 -10.84 -16.75
N GLN A 135 -9.05 -10.57 -15.46
CA GLN A 135 -8.50 -9.41 -14.79
C GLN A 135 -7.15 -9.74 -14.13
N PRO A 136 -6.26 -8.77 -13.89
CA PRO A 136 -5.06 -9.00 -13.09
C PRO A 136 -5.43 -9.35 -11.64
N VAL A 137 -4.69 -10.24 -11.01
CA VAL A 137 -4.97 -10.64 -9.61
C VAL A 137 -4.64 -9.53 -8.62
N PHE A 138 -3.66 -8.71 -8.93
CA PHE A 138 -3.22 -7.58 -8.12
C PHE A 138 -3.86 -6.28 -8.62
N TRP A 139 -4.57 -5.58 -7.76
CA TRP A 139 -5.21 -4.31 -8.08
C TRP A 139 -4.58 -3.11 -7.38
N SER A 140 -3.88 -3.31 -6.30
CA SER A 140 -3.05 -2.37 -5.54
C SER A 140 -2.71 -2.99 -4.18
N SER A 141 -1.66 -2.52 -3.52
CA SER A 141 -1.39 -2.85 -2.11
C SER A 141 -2.37 -2.16 -1.15
N ALA A 142 -3.10 -1.14 -1.60
CA ALA A 142 -4.16 -0.46 -0.83
C ALA A 142 -5.52 -1.19 -0.91
N GLN A 143 -5.51 -2.52 -0.96
CA GLN A 143 -6.76 -3.28 -1.00
C GLN A 143 -7.52 -3.14 0.33
N GLY A 144 -8.76 -2.69 0.21
CA GLY A 144 -9.72 -2.66 1.30
C GLY A 144 -10.19 -4.07 1.71
N PRO A 145 -11.36 -4.17 2.36
CA PRO A 145 -11.93 -5.44 2.76
C PRO A 145 -12.19 -6.36 1.55
N THR A 146 -12.03 -7.65 1.75
CA THR A 146 -12.41 -8.69 0.79
C THR A 146 -13.91 -8.59 0.43
N SER A 147 -14.31 -9.24 -0.66
CA SER A 147 -15.72 -9.28 -1.05
C SER A 147 -16.61 -9.84 0.05
N ALA A 148 -16.14 -10.80 0.82
CA ALA A 148 -16.88 -11.39 1.94
C ALA A 148 -16.97 -10.43 3.14
N GLU A 149 -15.87 -9.83 3.55
CA GLU A 149 -15.84 -8.83 4.63
C GLU A 149 -16.71 -7.62 4.29
N ARG A 150 -16.64 -7.13 3.06
CA ARG A 150 -17.51 -6.05 2.58
C ARG A 150 -19.00 -6.44 2.70
N ASN A 151 -19.35 -7.65 2.29
CA ASN A 151 -20.72 -8.13 2.40
C ASN A 151 -21.18 -8.31 3.86
N PHE A 152 -20.26 -8.60 4.77
CA PHE A 152 -20.55 -8.67 6.21
C PHE A 152 -20.81 -7.29 6.82
N ILE A 153 -20.00 -6.30 6.46
CA ILE A 153 -20.08 -4.93 7.00
C ILE A 153 -21.30 -4.18 6.47
N LEU A 154 -21.66 -4.38 5.20
CA LEU A 154 -22.73 -3.63 4.55
C LEU A 154 -24.13 -4.09 4.98
N GLY A 155 -24.98 -3.16 5.34
CA GLY A 155 -26.41 -3.39 5.55
C GLY A 155 -27.11 -3.88 4.27
N SER A 156 -28.26 -4.54 4.40
CA SER A 156 -28.97 -5.20 3.30
C SER A 156 -29.28 -4.30 2.10
N LYS A 157 -29.60 -3.03 2.35
CA LYS A 157 -29.88 -2.04 1.29
C LYS A 157 -28.65 -1.69 0.47
N LEU A 158 -27.53 -1.37 1.13
CA LEU A 158 -26.26 -1.07 0.45
C LEU A 158 -25.70 -2.31 -0.23
N ARG A 159 -25.82 -3.47 0.39
CA ARG A 159 -25.37 -4.74 -0.19
C ARG A 159 -26.02 -5.01 -1.55
N LYS A 160 -27.31 -4.71 -1.72
CA LYS A 160 -28.00 -4.86 -3.01
C LYS A 160 -27.47 -3.92 -4.08
N ILE A 161 -27.10 -2.69 -3.69
CA ILE A 161 -26.57 -1.68 -4.63
C ILE A 161 -25.14 -2.05 -5.05
N VAL A 162 -24.29 -2.42 -4.08
CA VAL A 162 -22.86 -2.66 -4.29
C VAL A 162 -22.55 -4.09 -4.76
N SER A 163 -23.54 -5.02 -4.70
CA SER A 163 -23.33 -6.42 -5.08
C SER A 163 -22.93 -6.63 -6.54
N GLN A 164 -23.25 -5.67 -7.40
CA GLN A 164 -22.91 -5.69 -8.84
C GLN A 164 -21.60 -4.97 -9.15
N ASP A 165 -21.08 -4.21 -8.19
CA ASP A 165 -19.81 -3.48 -8.34
C ASP A 165 -18.73 -4.19 -7.52
N ASP A 166 -17.79 -4.82 -8.23
CA ASP A 166 -16.63 -5.48 -7.63
C ASP A 166 -15.41 -4.54 -7.46
N GLY A 167 -15.56 -3.27 -7.84
CA GLY A 167 -14.49 -2.27 -7.82
C GLY A 167 -13.62 -2.27 -9.10
N TRP A 168 -13.87 -3.19 -10.04
CA TRP A 168 -13.12 -3.24 -11.29
C TRP A 168 -13.25 -1.95 -12.12
N GLY A 169 -14.42 -1.30 -12.05
CA GLY A 169 -14.65 -0.04 -12.74
C GLY A 169 -13.64 1.06 -12.43
N SER A 170 -13.11 1.10 -11.22
CA SER A 170 -12.08 2.05 -10.81
C SER A 170 -10.67 1.66 -11.26
N VAL A 171 -10.38 0.37 -11.38
CA VAL A 171 -9.05 -0.15 -11.77
C VAL A 171 -8.91 -0.30 -13.28
N LYS A 172 -10.00 -0.64 -13.95
CA LYS A 172 -10.03 -0.90 -15.41
C LYS A 172 -9.40 0.21 -16.27
N PRO A 173 -9.69 1.50 -16.08
CA PRO A 173 -9.07 2.56 -16.89
C PRO A 173 -7.54 2.57 -16.76
N LEU A 174 -7.00 2.27 -15.59
CA LEU A 174 -5.55 2.15 -15.38
C LEU A 174 -4.99 0.92 -16.07
N TRP A 175 -5.70 -0.21 -15.98
CA TRP A 175 -5.30 -1.45 -16.66
C TRP A 175 -5.28 -1.29 -18.18
N ASP A 176 -6.32 -0.67 -18.75
CA ASP A 176 -6.40 -0.42 -20.19
C ASP A 176 -5.26 0.51 -20.64
N ARG A 177 -5.03 1.61 -19.92
CA ARG A 177 -3.92 2.53 -20.16
C ARG A 177 -2.55 1.85 -20.06
N PHE A 178 -2.34 1.02 -19.03
CA PHE A 178 -1.10 0.27 -18.86
C PHE A 178 -0.86 -0.67 -20.05
N ARG A 179 -1.86 -1.44 -20.48
CA ARG A 179 -1.74 -2.37 -21.59
C ARG A 179 -1.51 -1.67 -22.94
N GLU A 180 -2.07 -0.50 -23.11
CA GLU A 180 -1.91 0.30 -24.35
C GLU A 180 -0.56 1.00 -24.43
N LYS A 181 -0.06 1.53 -23.28
CA LYS A 181 1.08 2.44 -23.25
C LYS A 181 2.38 1.80 -22.74
N SER A 182 2.31 0.69 -22.01
CA SER A 182 3.51 0.05 -21.48
C SER A 182 4.32 -0.59 -22.61
N TRP A 183 5.60 -0.28 -22.66
CA TRP A 183 6.54 -0.93 -23.57
C TRP A 183 6.80 -2.41 -23.16
N GLU A 184 6.70 -2.71 -21.86
CA GLU A 184 6.84 -4.06 -21.31
C GLU A 184 5.71 -4.37 -20.31
N PRO A 185 4.55 -4.87 -20.77
CA PRO A 185 3.38 -5.10 -19.91
C PRO A 185 3.51 -6.37 -19.07
N THR A 186 4.53 -6.44 -18.23
CA THR A 186 4.73 -7.54 -17.26
C THR A 186 3.84 -7.38 -16.04
N PRO A 187 3.52 -8.48 -15.32
CA PRO A 187 2.81 -8.40 -14.05
C PRO A 187 3.53 -7.51 -13.00
N LEU A 188 4.85 -7.52 -12.98
CA LEU A 188 5.63 -6.72 -12.04
C LEU A 188 5.52 -5.23 -12.33
N ASN A 189 5.66 -4.84 -13.61
CA ASN A 189 5.47 -3.45 -14.04
C ASN A 189 4.04 -2.96 -13.82
N TRP A 190 3.06 -3.84 -13.96
CA TRP A 190 1.67 -3.53 -13.57
C TRP A 190 1.53 -3.22 -12.09
N MET A 191 2.18 -4.01 -11.22
CA MET A 191 2.12 -3.79 -9.77
C MET A 191 2.71 -2.43 -9.38
N SER A 192 3.86 -2.08 -9.95
CA SER A 192 4.47 -0.76 -9.79
C SER A 192 3.54 0.35 -10.30
N PHE A 193 3.08 0.23 -11.55
CA PHE A 193 2.24 1.24 -12.18
C PHE A 193 0.94 1.52 -11.41
N VAL A 194 0.25 0.48 -10.94
CA VAL A 194 -1.02 0.66 -10.24
C VAL A 194 -0.82 1.25 -8.84
N ASP A 195 0.25 0.87 -8.12
CA ASP A 195 0.56 1.44 -6.81
C ASP A 195 1.07 2.89 -6.92
N LEU A 196 1.87 3.21 -7.93
CA LEU A 196 2.24 4.60 -8.26
C LEU A 196 1.01 5.46 -8.63
N SER A 197 -0.02 4.87 -9.23
CA SER A 197 -1.20 5.59 -9.72
C SER A 197 -2.30 5.76 -8.66
N ILE A 198 -2.42 4.85 -7.69
CA ILE A 198 -3.50 4.84 -6.69
C ILE A 198 -2.93 4.97 -5.27
N ARG A 199 -2.17 3.98 -4.83
CA ARG A 199 -1.74 3.89 -3.43
C ARG A 199 -0.79 5.01 -3.03
N LEU A 200 0.15 5.33 -3.89
CA LEU A 200 1.14 6.35 -3.60
C LEU A 200 0.49 7.73 -3.40
N PRO A 201 -0.27 8.30 -4.35
CA PRO A 201 -0.88 9.61 -4.15
C PRO A 201 -1.97 9.62 -3.08
N GLU A 202 -2.88 8.64 -3.10
CA GLU A 202 -4.12 8.66 -2.31
C GLU A 202 -3.92 8.20 -0.86
N LEU A 203 -2.81 7.53 -0.55
CA LEU A 203 -2.53 7.04 0.80
C LEU A 203 -1.18 7.50 1.31
N LEU A 204 -0.09 7.15 0.61
CA LEU A 204 1.26 7.31 1.17
C LEU A 204 1.68 8.78 1.23
N LEU A 205 1.56 9.50 0.13
CA LEU A 205 1.95 10.93 0.08
C LEU A 205 0.99 11.78 0.90
N MET A 206 -0.31 11.49 0.84
CA MET A 206 -1.30 12.23 1.60
C MET A 206 -1.07 12.09 3.11
N ARG A 207 -0.80 10.89 3.62
CA ARG A 207 -0.52 10.71 5.06
C ARG A 207 0.78 11.41 5.49
N VAL A 208 1.84 11.34 4.66
CA VAL A 208 3.11 12.02 4.93
C VAL A 208 2.91 13.52 4.99
N ASP A 209 2.24 14.10 3.99
CA ASP A 209 1.97 15.53 3.94
C ASP A 209 1.15 15.99 5.15
N LYS A 210 0.01 15.36 5.42
CA LYS A 210 -0.87 15.75 6.53
C LYS A 210 -0.19 15.62 7.90
N MET A 211 0.58 14.55 8.13
CA MET A 211 1.26 14.35 9.40
C MET A 211 2.44 15.30 9.58
N ALA A 212 3.23 15.54 8.55
CA ALA A 212 4.36 16.46 8.58
C ALA A 212 3.88 17.92 8.67
N MET A 213 2.90 18.30 7.87
CA MET A 213 2.32 19.65 7.93
C MET A 213 1.60 19.93 9.25
N GLY A 214 1.10 18.91 9.94
CA GLY A 214 0.54 19.03 11.29
C GLY A 214 1.52 19.54 12.36
N VAL A 215 2.82 19.57 12.03
CA VAL A 215 3.91 20.14 12.86
C VAL A 215 4.77 21.15 12.09
N SER A 216 4.26 21.68 10.98
CA SER A 216 4.92 22.68 10.12
C SER A 216 6.29 22.22 9.58
N LEU A 217 6.38 20.94 9.21
CA LEU A 217 7.53 20.33 8.56
C LEU A 217 7.20 20.04 7.09
N GLU A 218 8.01 20.54 6.16
CA GLU A 218 7.86 20.20 4.74
C GLU A 218 8.60 18.89 4.44
N ALA A 219 7.87 17.87 3.98
CA ALA A 219 8.43 16.60 3.56
C ALA A 219 8.63 16.57 2.04
N ARG A 220 9.84 16.29 1.60
CA ARG A 220 10.20 16.13 0.17
C ARG A 220 10.53 14.69 -0.15
N VAL A 221 10.12 14.24 -1.35
CA VAL A 221 10.19 12.86 -1.82
C VAL A 221 11.17 12.73 -3.00
N PRO A 222 12.49 12.67 -2.79
CA PRO A 222 13.48 12.68 -3.87
C PRO A 222 13.36 11.49 -4.82
N PHE A 223 12.85 10.34 -4.38
CA PHE A 223 12.58 9.18 -5.25
C PHE A 223 11.50 9.45 -6.30
N LEU A 224 10.67 10.45 -6.10
CA LEU A 224 9.62 10.84 -7.04
C LEU A 224 10.03 12.03 -7.93
N ASP A 225 11.31 12.41 -7.93
CA ASP A 225 11.80 13.32 -8.97
C ASP A 225 11.55 12.69 -10.34
N HIS A 226 10.90 13.44 -11.25
CA HIS A 226 10.46 12.87 -12.54
C HIS A 226 11.61 12.30 -13.36
N LYS A 227 12.83 12.88 -13.27
CA LYS A 227 14.01 12.36 -13.99
C LYS A 227 14.46 11.01 -13.43
N LEU A 228 14.38 10.85 -12.10
CA LEU A 228 14.69 9.58 -11.46
C LEU A 228 13.63 8.52 -11.81
N VAL A 229 12.36 8.91 -11.78
CA VAL A 229 11.25 8.02 -12.18
C VAL A 229 11.42 7.58 -13.64
N GLU A 230 11.68 8.51 -14.56
CA GLU A 230 11.92 8.21 -15.98
C GLU A 230 13.11 7.25 -16.17
N LEU A 231 14.20 7.48 -15.43
CA LEU A 231 15.38 6.60 -15.47
C LEU A 231 15.07 5.21 -14.90
N ALA A 232 14.35 5.13 -13.79
CA ALA A 232 14.05 3.85 -13.15
C ALA A 232 13.04 3.00 -13.95
N MET A 233 12.23 3.65 -14.80
CA MET A 233 11.18 3.01 -15.60
C MET A 233 11.61 2.79 -17.06
N SER A 234 12.85 3.12 -17.45
CA SER A 234 13.40 3.00 -18.82
C SER A 234 13.96 1.61 -19.18
#